data_86ed7c022a32e9ad68c5eb1437371fdb
#
_entry.id   86ed7c022a32e9ad68c5eb1437371fdb
#
_cell.length_a   1.000
_cell.length_b   1.000
_cell.length_c   1.000
_cell.angle_alpha   90.00
_cell.angle_beta   90.00
_cell.angle_gamma   90.00
#
_symmetry.space_group_name_H-M   'P 1'
#
loop_
_entity.id
_entity.type
_entity.pdbx_description
1 polymer ?
#
loop_
_entity_poly.entity_id
_entity_poly.type
_entity_poly.pdbx_seq_one_letter_code
_entity_poly.pdbx_strand_id
1 'polypeptide(L)'
;MIPLKNLYESGEQKMIPAVLLYAFHEDKVLMIHRNLMANDFHEGKWNGLGGKHEAGESALECAIREFKEESGCSTSNDQWKWTGHLHFPNFKPHKNEDWSVTVFRCELRKEQLAEVMEKNKEGTLQWIPSSEVLKLSLWPGDRHFIPHVLNKTAFNGTFYYLNGELNRFICNPIFG
;
A
#
# COMPACT_ATOMS: atom_id res chain seq x y z
N MET A 1 34.96 -20.66 -5.74
CA MET A 1 33.72 -19.85 -5.76
C MET A 1 33.21 -19.81 -4.32
N ILE A 2 33.21 -18.62 -3.68
CA ILE A 2 32.64 -18.46 -2.33
C ILE A 2 31.13 -18.60 -2.48
N PRO A 3 30.45 -19.52 -1.77
CA PRO A 3 29.00 -19.60 -1.83
C PRO A 3 28.39 -18.27 -1.39
N LEU A 4 27.49 -17.74 -2.20
CA LEU A 4 26.71 -16.55 -1.84
C LEU A 4 25.87 -16.89 -0.60
N LYS A 5 26.10 -16.16 0.48
CA LYS A 5 25.33 -16.31 1.71
C LYS A 5 23.89 -15.84 1.47
N ASN A 6 22.92 -16.68 1.78
CA ASN A 6 21.51 -16.25 1.79
C ASN A 6 21.22 -15.48 3.08
N LEU A 7 21.16 -14.14 2.97
CA LEU A 7 20.97 -13.27 4.13
C LEU A 7 19.57 -13.42 4.77
N TYR A 8 18.58 -13.85 4.03
CA TYR A 8 17.24 -14.13 4.59
C TYR A 8 17.25 -15.40 5.45
N GLU A 9 17.89 -16.48 4.98
CA GLU A 9 18.01 -17.71 5.75
C GLU A 9 18.85 -17.53 7.03
N SER A 10 19.86 -16.68 6.99
CA SER A 10 20.67 -16.36 8.16
C SER A 10 20.00 -15.38 9.13
N GLY A 11 18.88 -14.78 8.75
CA GLY A 11 18.16 -13.77 9.53
C GLY A 11 18.84 -12.39 9.54
N GLU A 12 19.89 -12.20 8.75
CA GLU A 12 20.59 -10.90 8.65
C GLU A 12 19.81 -9.89 7.82
N GLN A 13 18.94 -10.34 6.91
CA GLN A 13 17.98 -9.53 6.16
C GLN A 13 16.58 -10.07 6.37
N LYS A 14 15.58 -9.20 6.44
CA LYS A 14 14.18 -9.57 6.64
C LYS A 14 13.35 -9.13 5.45
N MET A 15 12.46 -10.00 4.99
CA MET A 15 11.40 -9.64 4.05
C MET A 15 10.13 -9.36 4.84
N ILE A 16 9.61 -8.14 4.75
CA ILE A 16 8.38 -7.73 5.43
C ILE A 16 7.23 -7.78 4.42
N PRO A 17 6.33 -8.77 4.52
CA PRO A 17 5.14 -8.79 3.69
C PRO A 17 4.12 -7.78 4.20
N ALA A 18 3.49 -7.05 3.26
CA ALA A 18 2.48 -6.06 3.55
C ALA A 18 1.45 -5.96 2.42
N VAL A 19 0.36 -5.26 2.67
CA VAL A 19 -0.65 -4.91 1.67
C VAL A 19 -0.83 -3.40 1.56
N LEU A 20 -1.20 -2.93 0.37
CA LEU A 20 -1.61 -1.56 0.09
C LEU A 20 -2.96 -1.59 -0.62
N LEU A 21 -3.92 -0.85 -0.11
CA LEU A 21 -5.33 -1.02 -0.38
C LEU A 21 -5.94 0.27 -0.92
N TYR A 22 -6.61 0.17 -2.06
CA TYR A 22 -7.34 1.27 -2.67
C TYR A 22 -8.81 0.87 -2.86
N ALA A 23 -9.67 1.45 -2.03
CA ALA A 23 -11.12 1.26 -2.14
C ALA A 23 -11.74 2.39 -2.93
N PHE A 24 -12.59 2.02 -3.89
CA PHE A 24 -13.25 2.94 -4.80
C PHE A 24 -14.76 2.95 -4.57
N HIS A 25 -15.36 4.08 -4.83
CA HIS A 25 -16.78 4.23 -5.03
C HIS A 25 -17.02 5.29 -6.10
N GLU A 26 -17.65 4.92 -7.21
CA GLU A 26 -17.76 5.73 -8.40
C GLU A 26 -16.36 6.19 -8.89
N ASP A 27 -16.15 7.49 -9.05
CA ASP A 27 -14.89 8.10 -9.49
C ASP A 27 -13.95 8.49 -8.36
N LYS A 28 -14.27 8.10 -7.11
CA LYS A 28 -13.47 8.47 -5.92
C LYS A 28 -12.76 7.28 -5.33
N VAL A 29 -11.61 7.53 -4.75
CA VAL A 29 -10.80 6.56 -4.01
C VAL A 29 -10.65 7.01 -2.54
N LEU A 30 -10.80 6.06 -1.62
CA LEU A 30 -10.57 6.29 -0.21
C LEU A 30 -9.08 6.34 0.07
N MET A 31 -8.64 7.44 0.64
CA MET A 31 -7.24 7.66 1.03
C MET A 31 -7.13 8.16 2.46
N ILE A 32 -6.01 7.86 3.09
CA ILE A 32 -5.68 8.36 4.42
C ILE A 32 -4.67 9.51 4.34
N HIS A 33 -5.00 10.63 4.98
CA HIS A 33 -4.05 11.70 5.25
C HIS A 33 -3.40 11.46 6.61
N ARG A 34 -2.10 11.19 6.61
CA ARG A 34 -1.30 10.86 7.81
C ARG A 34 -1.02 12.13 8.62
N ASN A 35 -1.97 12.60 9.40
CA ASN A 35 -1.93 13.91 10.07
C ASN A 35 -2.23 13.86 11.58
N LEU A 36 -2.41 12.69 12.17
CA LEU A 36 -2.78 12.56 13.59
C LEU A 36 -1.65 12.00 14.48
N MET A 37 -0.64 11.35 13.91
CA MET A 37 0.51 10.86 14.66
C MET A 37 1.71 11.77 14.46
N ALA A 38 2.15 12.43 15.54
CA ALA A 38 3.40 13.19 15.53
C ALA A 38 4.61 12.25 15.36
N ASN A 39 5.57 12.67 14.55
CA ASN A 39 6.77 11.91 14.21
C ASN A 39 6.49 10.59 13.45
N ASP A 40 5.35 10.47 12.79
CA ASP A 40 5.09 9.38 11.85
C ASP A 40 6.02 9.53 10.63
N PHE A 41 6.61 8.42 10.19
CA PHE A 41 7.43 8.38 8.97
C PHE A 41 6.67 8.92 7.74
N HIS A 42 5.36 8.78 7.73
CA HIS A 42 4.46 9.24 6.67
C HIS A 42 3.75 10.56 6.97
N GLU A 43 4.16 11.30 8.03
CA GLU A 43 3.48 12.53 8.44
C GLU A 43 3.28 13.51 7.27
N GLY A 44 2.04 14.00 7.12
CA GLY A 44 1.64 14.91 6.04
C GLY A 44 1.48 14.27 4.67
N LYS A 45 1.71 12.96 4.53
CA LYS A 45 1.50 12.24 3.27
C LYS A 45 0.09 11.66 3.17
N TRP A 46 -0.33 11.49 1.93
CA TRP A 46 -1.53 10.75 1.57
C TRP A 46 -1.14 9.37 1.09
N ASN A 47 -1.79 8.34 1.62
CA ASN A 47 -1.53 6.95 1.28
C ASN A 47 -2.84 6.20 1.00
N GLY A 48 -2.75 5.05 0.35
CA GLY A 48 -3.76 4.00 0.48
C GLY A 48 -3.76 3.43 1.90
N LEU A 49 -4.79 2.69 2.26
CA LEU A 49 -4.85 1.95 3.51
C LEU A 49 -3.98 0.70 3.42
N GLY A 50 -3.68 0.07 4.54
CA GLY A 50 -2.96 -1.20 4.54
C GLY A 50 -2.02 -1.37 5.71
N GLY A 51 -1.37 -2.52 5.74
CA GLY A 51 -0.49 -2.87 6.84
C GLY A 51 0.30 -4.14 6.57
N LYS A 52 0.93 -4.65 7.62
CA LYS A 52 1.76 -5.85 7.55
C LYS A 52 0.92 -7.11 7.72
N HIS A 53 1.37 -8.18 7.09
CA HIS A 53 0.79 -9.49 7.36
C HIS A 53 1.01 -9.91 8.81
N GLU A 54 0.03 -10.57 9.36
CA GLU A 54 0.18 -11.41 10.55
C GLU A 54 0.65 -12.82 10.15
N ALA A 55 1.20 -13.55 11.12
CA ALA A 55 1.67 -14.91 10.84
C ALA A 55 0.51 -15.84 10.45
N GLY A 56 0.66 -16.49 9.31
CA GLY A 56 -0.31 -17.48 8.82
C GLY A 56 -1.44 -16.92 7.96
N GLU A 57 -1.55 -15.60 7.77
CA GLU A 57 -2.55 -15.03 6.87
C GLU A 57 -2.05 -14.90 5.42
N SER A 58 -2.94 -15.07 4.48
CA SER A 58 -2.71 -14.75 3.08
C SER A 58 -2.78 -13.24 2.83
N ALA A 59 -2.29 -12.77 1.68
CA ALA A 59 -2.39 -11.35 1.32
C ALA A 59 -3.84 -10.84 1.26
N LEU A 60 -4.79 -11.68 0.85
CA LEU A 60 -6.21 -11.31 0.80
C LEU A 60 -6.84 -11.21 2.19
N GLU A 61 -6.52 -12.14 3.10
CA GLU A 61 -6.96 -12.07 4.49
C GLU A 61 -6.40 -10.84 5.18
N CYS A 62 -5.11 -10.55 4.99
CA CYS A 62 -4.48 -9.31 5.45
C CYS A 62 -5.21 -8.07 4.91
N ALA A 63 -5.53 -8.03 3.63
CA ALA A 63 -6.24 -6.91 3.02
C ALA A 63 -7.61 -6.66 3.67
N ILE A 64 -8.40 -7.71 3.91
CA ILE A 64 -9.71 -7.62 4.51
C ILE A 64 -9.62 -7.17 5.98
N ARG A 65 -8.68 -7.72 6.75
CA ARG A 65 -8.44 -7.37 8.15
C ARG A 65 -7.99 -5.92 8.28
N GLU A 66 -6.93 -5.53 7.57
CA GLU A 66 -6.38 -4.17 7.63
C GLU A 66 -7.41 -3.13 7.17
N PHE A 67 -8.16 -3.42 6.10
CA PHE A 67 -9.20 -2.52 5.64
C PHE A 67 -10.29 -2.33 6.69
N LYS A 68 -10.73 -3.41 7.35
CA LYS A 68 -11.70 -3.34 8.44
C LYS A 68 -11.17 -2.55 9.64
N GLU A 69 -9.93 -2.78 10.05
CA GLU A 69 -9.30 -2.09 11.17
C GLU A 69 -9.14 -0.60 10.92
N GLU A 70 -8.71 -0.22 9.70
CA GLU A 70 -8.39 1.16 9.38
C GLU A 70 -9.59 1.99 8.92
N SER A 71 -10.58 1.38 8.25
CA SER A 71 -11.75 2.09 7.73
C SER A 71 -13.04 1.84 8.51
N GLY A 72 -13.11 0.81 9.34
CA GLY A 72 -14.36 0.34 9.97
C GLY A 72 -15.25 -0.49 9.06
N CYS A 73 -15.03 -0.44 7.74
CA CYS A 73 -15.90 -1.06 6.75
C CYS A 73 -15.59 -2.54 6.54
N SER A 74 -16.62 -3.38 6.52
CA SER A 74 -16.52 -4.81 6.23
C SER A 74 -16.60 -5.07 4.74
N THR A 75 -15.71 -5.92 4.22
CA THR A 75 -15.68 -6.33 2.82
C THR A 75 -15.63 -7.85 2.69
N SER A 76 -16.03 -8.37 1.54
CA SER A 76 -15.93 -9.79 1.19
C SER A 76 -14.77 -10.06 0.23
N ASN A 77 -14.32 -11.32 0.16
CA ASN A 77 -13.18 -11.73 -0.64
C ASN A 77 -13.32 -11.38 -2.13
N ASP A 78 -14.52 -11.49 -2.68
CA ASP A 78 -14.83 -11.25 -4.08
C ASP A 78 -14.75 -9.78 -4.50
N GLN A 79 -14.82 -8.84 -3.54
CA GLN A 79 -14.68 -7.41 -3.80
C GLN A 79 -13.24 -7.00 -4.09
N TRP A 80 -12.26 -7.73 -3.56
CA TRP A 80 -10.85 -7.39 -3.73
C TRP A 80 -10.29 -7.98 -5.02
N LYS A 81 -9.60 -7.14 -5.78
CA LYS A 81 -8.89 -7.53 -6.99
C LYS A 81 -7.42 -7.19 -6.81
N TRP A 82 -6.57 -8.20 -7.00
CA TRP A 82 -5.14 -7.97 -7.12
C TRP A 82 -4.87 -7.00 -8.27
N THR A 83 -4.03 -6.01 -8.02
CA THR A 83 -3.69 -4.98 -9.02
C THR A 83 -2.20 -4.94 -9.28
N GLY A 84 -1.39 -5.23 -8.29
CA GLY A 84 0.05 -5.18 -8.50
C GLY A 84 0.88 -5.66 -7.33
N HIS A 85 2.18 -5.61 -7.55
CA HIS A 85 3.16 -5.91 -6.53
C HIS A 85 4.25 -4.85 -6.51
N LEU A 86 4.63 -4.44 -5.31
CA LEU A 86 5.69 -3.47 -5.06
C LEU A 86 6.77 -4.12 -4.22
N HIS A 87 8.01 -3.90 -4.61
CA HIS A 87 9.18 -4.31 -3.84
C HIS A 87 9.99 -3.06 -3.48
N PHE A 88 10.37 -2.96 -2.21
CA PHE A 88 11.19 -1.89 -1.66
C PHE A 88 12.43 -2.49 -1.01
N PRO A 89 13.52 -2.71 -1.79
CA PRO A 89 14.75 -3.23 -1.25
C PRO A 89 15.35 -2.27 -0.24
N ASN A 90 15.79 -2.80 0.90
CA ASN A 90 16.45 -2.06 1.98
C ASN A 90 15.66 -0.81 2.44
N PHE A 91 14.32 -0.93 2.47
CA PHE A 91 13.42 0.18 2.78
C PHE A 91 13.65 0.77 4.18
N LYS A 92 13.96 -0.09 5.15
CA LYS A 92 14.40 0.31 6.49
C LYS A 92 15.78 -0.26 6.78
N PRO A 93 16.85 0.38 6.28
CA PRO A 93 18.22 -0.15 6.37
C PRO A 93 18.68 -0.38 7.81
N HIS A 94 18.26 0.48 8.75
CA HIS A 94 18.57 0.34 10.18
C HIS A 94 17.93 -0.90 10.85
N LYS A 95 16.99 -1.57 10.16
CA LYS A 95 16.33 -2.80 10.59
C LYS A 95 16.65 -3.99 9.71
N ASN A 96 17.43 -3.78 8.65
CA ASN A 96 17.70 -4.76 7.61
C ASN A 96 16.41 -5.32 6.98
N GLU A 97 15.48 -4.42 6.61
CA GLU A 97 14.18 -4.78 6.09
C GLU A 97 14.03 -4.41 4.61
N ASP A 98 13.71 -5.43 3.81
CA ASP A 98 13.09 -5.29 2.50
C ASP A 98 11.57 -5.41 2.67
N TRP A 99 10.81 -4.69 1.88
CA TRP A 99 9.36 -4.77 1.92
C TRP A 99 8.79 -5.32 0.62
N SER A 100 7.86 -6.26 0.76
CA SER A 100 7.13 -6.91 -0.32
C SER A 100 5.64 -6.60 -0.14
N VAL A 101 5.10 -5.72 -1.00
CA VAL A 101 3.76 -5.16 -0.82
C VAL A 101 2.84 -5.60 -1.94
N THR A 102 1.79 -6.33 -1.59
CA THR A 102 0.72 -6.69 -2.52
C THR A 102 -0.31 -5.56 -2.59
N VAL A 103 -0.60 -5.08 -3.80
CA VAL A 103 -1.56 -4.00 -4.02
C VAL A 103 -2.89 -4.57 -4.45
N PHE A 104 -3.93 -4.20 -3.72
CA PHE A 104 -5.31 -4.55 -4.04
C PHE A 104 -6.17 -3.31 -4.28
N ARG A 105 -7.19 -3.49 -5.10
CA ARG A 105 -8.29 -2.55 -5.23
C ARG A 105 -9.61 -3.24 -4.95
N CYS A 106 -10.59 -2.50 -4.43
CA CYS A 106 -11.97 -2.96 -4.34
C CYS A 106 -12.95 -1.86 -4.74
N GLU A 107 -14.16 -2.24 -5.11
CA GLU A 107 -15.29 -1.33 -5.32
C GLU A 107 -16.24 -1.49 -4.13
N LEU A 108 -16.47 -0.42 -3.36
CA LEU A 108 -17.44 -0.44 -2.28
C LEU A 108 -18.85 -0.23 -2.80
N ARG A 109 -19.78 -0.99 -2.24
CA ARG A 109 -21.21 -0.81 -2.47
C ARG A 109 -21.71 0.42 -1.72
N LYS A 110 -22.79 1.03 -2.18
CA LYS A 110 -23.35 2.25 -1.59
C LYS A 110 -23.68 2.10 -0.10
N GLU A 111 -24.20 0.96 0.29
CA GLU A 111 -24.55 0.66 1.68
C GLU A 111 -23.33 0.58 2.62
N GLN A 112 -22.16 0.22 2.09
CA GLN A 112 -20.92 0.13 2.86
C GLN A 112 -20.31 1.50 3.18
N LEU A 113 -20.71 2.55 2.46
CA LEU A 113 -20.14 3.90 2.67
C LEU A 113 -20.45 4.44 4.07
N ALA A 114 -21.58 4.06 4.65
CA ALA A 114 -21.96 4.45 6.00
C ALA A 114 -21.10 3.81 7.09
N GLU A 115 -20.37 2.72 6.77
CA GLU A 115 -19.46 2.06 7.70
C GLU A 115 -18.08 2.73 7.74
N VAL A 116 -17.74 3.52 6.71
CA VAL A 116 -16.41 4.12 6.59
C VAL A 116 -16.23 5.24 7.61
N MET A 117 -15.26 5.09 8.49
CA MET A 117 -14.91 6.09 9.50
C MET A 117 -14.30 7.34 8.84
N GLU A 118 -14.47 8.50 9.46
CA GLU A 118 -13.82 9.75 9.03
C GLU A 118 -12.34 9.83 9.44
N LYS A 119 -11.93 9.09 10.46
CA LYS A 119 -10.57 9.06 11.00
C LYS A 119 -10.28 7.78 11.76
N ASN A 120 -9.01 7.44 11.82
CA ASN A 120 -8.47 6.39 12.70
C ASN A 120 -7.30 6.94 13.53
N LYS A 121 -6.53 6.06 14.19
CA LYS A 121 -5.37 6.46 15.01
C LYS A 121 -4.24 7.14 14.22
N GLU A 122 -4.15 6.91 12.92
CA GLU A 122 -3.05 7.34 12.06
C GLU A 122 -3.36 8.62 11.29
N GLY A 123 -4.63 8.83 10.93
CA GLY A 123 -4.99 9.99 10.14
C GLY A 123 -6.48 10.12 9.85
N THR A 124 -6.79 11.09 8.99
CA THR A 124 -8.14 11.33 8.48
C THR A 124 -8.36 10.62 7.15
N LEU A 125 -9.53 9.98 7.01
CA LEU A 125 -9.94 9.26 5.80
C LEU A 125 -10.79 10.17 4.94
N GLN A 126 -10.50 10.23 3.65
CA GLN A 126 -11.24 11.07 2.72
C GLN A 126 -11.42 10.38 1.37
N TRP A 127 -12.57 10.62 0.78
CA TRP A 127 -12.89 10.23 -0.60
C TRP A 127 -12.34 11.26 -1.57
N ILE A 128 -11.30 10.91 -2.30
CA ILE A 128 -10.60 11.78 -3.24
C ILE A 128 -11.04 11.45 -4.67
N PRO A 129 -11.47 12.44 -5.47
CA PRO A 129 -11.69 12.20 -6.89
C PRO A 129 -10.44 11.64 -7.57
N SER A 130 -10.58 10.62 -8.40
CA SER A 130 -9.45 9.94 -9.05
C SER A 130 -8.55 10.92 -9.83
N SER A 131 -9.13 11.97 -10.41
CA SER A 131 -8.41 13.04 -11.12
C SER A 131 -7.54 13.93 -10.20
N GLU A 132 -7.80 13.92 -8.90
CA GLU A 132 -7.11 14.77 -7.94
C GLU A 132 -6.00 14.04 -7.17
N VAL A 133 -6.00 12.70 -7.20
CA VAL A 133 -5.07 11.88 -6.39
C VAL A 133 -3.60 12.26 -6.62
N LEU A 134 -3.19 12.44 -7.89
CA LEU A 134 -1.79 12.76 -8.21
C LEU A 134 -1.37 14.19 -7.84
N LYS A 135 -2.32 15.04 -7.42
CA LYS A 135 -2.04 16.40 -6.92
C LYS A 135 -1.75 16.43 -5.42
N LEU A 136 -2.06 15.34 -4.71
CA LEU A 136 -1.82 15.21 -3.28
C LEU A 136 -0.33 15.14 -2.94
N SER A 137 -0.01 15.37 -1.66
CA SER A 137 1.33 15.15 -1.10
C SER A 137 1.61 13.65 -0.97
N LEU A 138 1.98 13.02 -2.08
CA LEU A 138 2.31 11.58 -2.16
C LEU A 138 3.81 11.36 -1.92
N TRP A 139 4.17 10.11 -1.62
CA TRP A 139 5.55 9.67 -1.77
C TRP A 139 5.96 9.71 -3.25
N PRO A 140 7.23 10.01 -3.57
CA PRO A 140 7.68 10.08 -4.98
C PRO A 140 7.38 8.80 -5.77
N GLY A 141 7.58 7.62 -5.17
CA GLY A 141 7.30 6.33 -5.81
C GLY A 141 5.83 6.11 -6.14
N ASP A 142 4.92 6.61 -5.30
CA ASP A 142 3.48 6.43 -5.47
C ASP A 142 2.97 7.04 -6.77
N ARG A 143 3.59 8.14 -7.21
CA ARG A 143 3.25 8.81 -8.48
C ARG A 143 3.46 7.93 -9.71
N HIS A 144 4.28 6.89 -9.60
CA HIS A 144 4.60 5.98 -10.71
C HIS A 144 3.67 4.77 -10.76
N PHE A 145 3.16 4.27 -9.62
CA PHE A 145 2.29 3.10 -9.63
C PHE A 145 0.80 3.42 -9.45
N ILE A 146 0.42 4.50 -8.76
CA ILE A 146 -0.99 4.88 -8.59
C ILE A 146 -1.74 5.01 -9.92
N PRO A 147 -1.16 5.56 -11.02
CA PRO A 147 -1.84 5.57 -12.31
C PRO A 147 -2.30 4.19 -12.78
N HIS A 148 -1.51 3.14 -12.52
CA HIS A 148 -1.92 1.76 -12.84
C HIS A 148 -3.12 1.32 -12.00
N VAL A 149 -3.12 1.65 -10.70
CA VAL A 149 -4.24 1.35 -9.80
C VAL A 149 -5.52 2.06 -10.29
N LEU A 150 -5.45 3.36 -10.62
CA LEU A 150 -6.58 4.14 -11.10
C LEU A 150 -7.12 3.58 -12.42
N ASN A 151 -6.25 3.18 -13.33
CA ASN A 151 -6.60 2.66 -14.66
C ASN A 151 -6.91 1.16 -14.69
N LYS A 152 -6.95 0.48 -13.52
CA LYS A 152 -7.19 -0.98 -13.42
C LYS A 152 -6.19 -1.82 -14.21
N THR A 153 -4.96 -1.33 -14.35
CA THR A 153 -3.88 -2.01 -15.07
C THR A 153 -3.00 -2.75 -14.08
N ALA A 154 -2.81 -4.05 -14.26
CA ALA A 154 -1.89 -4.82 -13.45
C ALA A 154 -0.44 -4.35 -13.65
N PHE A 155 0.37 -4.36 -12.56
CA PHE A 155 1.74 -3.86 -12.62
C PHE A 155 2.67 -4.54 -11.64
N ASN A 156 3.99 -4.44 -11.91
CA ASN A 156 5.05 -4.70 -10.96
C ASN A 156 5.94 -3.48 -10.81
N GLY A 157 6.32 -3.16 -9.57
CA GLY A 157 7.21 -2.05 -9.28
C GLY A 157 8.31 -2.42 -8.28
N THR A 158 9.52 -1.90 -8.51
CA THR A 158 10.61 -1.93 -7.54
C THR A 158 11.11 -0.51 -7.34
N PHE A 159 11.14 -0.06 -6.09
CA PHE A 159 11.47 1.32 -5.73
C PHE A 159 12.60 1.34 -4.70
N TYR A 160 13.69 1.99 -5.05
CA TYR A 160 14.86 2.13 -4.19
C TYR A 160 14.89 3.52 -3.58
N TYR A 161 14.73 3.57 -2.27
CA TYR A 161 14.83 4.80 -1.49
C TYR A 161 16.20 4.90 -0.80
N LEU A 162 16.73 6.11 -0.76
CA LEU A 162 17.93 6.44 -0.01
C LEU A 162 17.65 7.70 0.80
N ASN A 163 17.76 7.61 2.12
CA ASN A 163 17.49 8.73 3.04
C ASN A 163 16.12 9.39 2.85
N GLY A 164 15.10 8.60 2.52
CA GLY A 164 13.73 9.09 2.29
C GLY A 164 13.47 9.64 0.88
N GLU A 165 14.48 9.68 0.02
CA GLU A 165 14.36 10.12 -1.37
C GLU A 165 14.33 8.93 -2.34
N LEU A 166 13.53 9.03 -3.39
CA LEU A 166 13.48 8.03 -4.45
C LEU A 166 14.76 8.14 -5.30
N ASN A 167 15.62 7.15 -5.22
CA ASN A 167 16.89 7.10 -5.94
C ASN A 167 16.72 6.51 -7.35
N ARG A 168 16.04 5.39 -7.47
CA ARG A 168 15.71 4.74 -8.74
C ARG A 168 14.45 3.89 -8.60
N PHE A 169 13.82 3.60 -9.73
CA PHE A 169 12.67 2.68 -9.75
C PHE A 169 12.57 1.97 -11.10
N ILE A 170 11.82 0.88 -11.08
CA ILE A 170 11.29 0.18 -12.25
C ILE A 170 9.81 -0.05 -11.94
N CYS A 171 8.92 0.40 -12.82
CA CYS A 171 7.49 0.17 -12.67
C CYS A 171 6.88 -0.07 -14.05
N ASN A 172 6.42 -1.29 -14.28
CA ASN A 172 5.94 -1.71 -15.59
C ASN A 172 4.55 -2.32 -15.49
N PRO A 173 3.65 -2.01 -16.46
CA PRO A 173 2.39 -2.73 -16.59
C PRO A 173 2.64 -4.19 -16.94
N ILE A 174 1.74 -5.05 -16.47
CA ILE A 174 1.68 -6.46 -16.86
C ILE A 174 0.53 -6.57 -17.86
N PHE A 175 0.87 -6.95 -19.07
CA PHE A 175 -0.12 -7.25 -20.11
C PHE A 175 -0.46 -8.74 -20.06
N GLY A 176 -1.73 -9.07 -19.95
CA GLY A 176 -2.27 -10.41 -20.04
C GLY A 176 -2.56 -10.82 -21.47
#